data_cb00d033ee5dd0cb81dddcc6a9732e9e
#
_entry.id   cb00d033ee5dd0cb81dddcc6a9732e9e
#
_cell.length_a   1.000
_cell.length_b   1.000
_cell.length_c   1.000
_cell.angle_alpha   90.00
_cell.angle_beta   90.00
_cell.angle_gamma   90.00
#
_symmetry.space_group_name_H-M   'P 1'
#
loop_
_entity.id
_entity.type
_entity.pdbx_description
1 polymer ?
#
loop_
_entity_poly.entity_id
_entity_poly.type
_entity_poly.pdbx_seq_one_letter_code
_entity_poly.pdbx_strand_id
1 'polypeptide(L)'
;MKIYLVSDNVDTLVGMRLAGIEGCVVHEQGELKKAIDHALEDKEIGILLLTEKFGREYPELINKVKLDHKLPLIIEVPDRHGTGLSLIHI
;
A
#
# COMPACT_ATOMS: atom_id res chain seq x y z
N MET A 1 8.03 -14.91 1.72
CA MET A 1 7.33 -13.80 1.02
C MET A 1 6.85 -12.79 2.05
N LYS A 2 7.13 -11.51 1.81
CA LYS A 2 6.70 -10.45 2.73
C LYS A 2 5.54 -9.69 2.13
N ILE A 3 4.73 -9.11 3.01
CA ILE A 3 3.66 -8.19 2.65
C ILE A 3 4.09 -6.81 3.14
N TYR A 4 3.99 -5.81 2.27
CA TYR A 4 4.38 -4.45 2.61
C TYR A 4 3.20 -3.51 2.35
N LEU A 5 2.96 -2.59 3.29
CA LEU A 5 1.86 -1.64 3.19
C LEU A 5 2.37 -0.23 2.90
N VAL A 6 1.75 0.45 1.95
CA VAL A 6 1.93 1.88 1.75
C VAL A 6 0.58 2.53 1.95
N SER A 7 0.46 3.36 2.97
CA SER A 7 -0.80 3.95 3.38
C SER A 7 -0.69 5.46 3.50
N ASP A 8 -1.82 6.14 3.35
CA ASP A 8 -1.91 7.57 3.67
C ASP A 8 -2.39 7.79 5.11
N ASN A 9 -2.66 6.71 5.84
CA ASN A 9 -3.28 6.77 7.16
C ASN A 9 -2.43 6.03 8.19
N VAL A 10 -2.01 6.74 9.23
CA VAL A 10 -1.20 6.18 10.31
C VAL A 10 -1.92 5.06 11.03
N ASP A 11 -3.22 5.19 11.25
CA ASP A 11 -3.98 4.18 11.98
C ASP A 11 -4.01 2.86 11.22
N THR A 12 -4.10 2.92 9.90
CA THR A 12 -4.05 1.71 9.08
C THR A 12 -2.69 1.04 9.22
N LEU A 13 -1.61 1.82 9.20
CA LEU A 13 -0.28 1.27 9.38
C LEU A 13 -0.12 0.61 10.74
N VAL A 14 -0.58 1.27 11.80
CA VAL A 14 -0.50 0.73 13.15
C VAL A 14 -1.25 -0.58 13.26
N GLY A 15 -2.48 -0.62 12.72
CA GLY A 15 -3.27 -1.83 12.73
C GLY A 15 -2.60 -2.99 12.01
N MET A 16 -2.00 -2.72 10.87
CA MET A 16 -1.30 -3.76 10.10
C MET A 16 -0.02 -4.22 10.79
N ARG A 17 0.68 -3.33 11.47
CA ARG A 17 1.87 -3.69 12.23
C ARG A 17 1.55 -4.66 13.36
N LEU A 18 0.39 -4.50 13.97
CA LEU A 18 -0.05 -5.45 15.01
C LEU A 18 -0.21 -6.85 14.44
N ALA A 19 -0.50 -6.94 13.15
CA ALA A 19 -0.60 -8.23 12.46
C ALA A 19 0.74 -8.69 11.87
N GLY A 20 1.82 -7.96 12.14
CA GLY A 20 3.14 -8.32 11.64
C GLY A 20 3.47 -7.81 10.25
N ILE A 21 2.66 -6.91 9.70
CA ILE A 21 2.88 -6.36 8.37
C ILE A 21 3.66 -5.05 8.48
N GLU A 22 4.78 -4.96 7.78
CA GLU A 22 5.57 -3.74 7.74
C GLU A 22 5.02 -2.77 6.71
N GLY A 23 5.34 -1.49 6.86
CA GLY A 23 4.89 -0.52 5.89
C GLY A 23 5.33 0.89 6.22
N CYS A 24 4.80 1.83 5.46
CA CYS A 24 5.09 3.25 5.68
C CYS A 24 3.86 4.09 5.36
N VAL A 25 3.90 5.34 5.83
CA VAL A 25 2.85 6.32 5.55
C VAL A 25 3.42 7.35 4.58
N VAL A 26 2.67 7.63 3.52
CA VAL A 26 3.06 8.64 2.53
C VAL A 26 1.87 9.53 2.23
N HIS A 27 2.13 10.79 1.90
CA HIS A 27 1.07 11.77 1.61
C HIS A 27 1.18 12.42 0.24
N GLU A 28 2.34 12.32 -0.38
CA GLU A 28 2.60 12.98 -1.66
C GLU A 28 3.02 11.97 -2.70
N GLN A 29 2.83 12.34 -3.98
CA GLN A 29 3.19 11.48 -5.09
C GLN A 29 4.67 11.08 -5.08
N GLY A 30 5.55 12.02 -4.75
CA GLY A 30 6.97 11.73 -4.70
C GLY A 30 7.33 10.70 -3.65
N GLU A 31 6.70 10.81 -2.47
CA GLU A 31 6.88 9.83 -1.41
C GLU A 31 6.32 8.47 -1.80
N LEU A 32 5.15 8.49 -2.45
CA LEU A 32 4.51 7.26 -2.93
C LEU A 32 5.41 6.53 -3.91
N LYS A 33 5.98 7.26 -4.85
CA LYS A 33 6.87 6.66 -5.85
C LYS A 33 8.09 6.04 -5.19
N LYS A 34 8.69 6.74 -4.22
CA LYS A 34 9.84 6.20 -3.50
C LYS A 34 9.49 4.94 -2.73
N ALA A 35 8.33 4.92 -2.11
CA ALA A 35 7.88 3.74 -1.36
C ALA A 35 7.65 2.55 -2.28
N ILE A 36 7.05 2.80 -3.44
CA ILE A 36 6.83 1.74 -4.43
C ILE A 36 8.16 1.24 -4.96
N ASP A 37 9.09 2.14 -5.29
CA ASP A 37 10.40 1.74 -5.77
C ASP A 37 11.14 0.88 -4.75
N HIS A 38 11.05 1.26 -3.47
CA HIS A 38 11.63 0.45 -2.40
C HIS A 38 11.04 -0.95 -2.38
N ALA A 39 9.72 -1.06 -2.51
CA ALA A 39 9.07 -2.36 -2.52
C ALA A 39 9.47 -3.19 -3.74
N LEU A 40 9.65 -2.54 -4.88
CA LEU A 40 10.07 -3.24 -6.10
C LEU A 40 11.50 -3.75 -6.01
N GLU A 41 12.35 -3.05 -5.28
CA GLU A 41 13.74 -3.47 -5.09
C GLU A 41 13.90 -4.63 -4.13
N ASP A 42 12.99 -4.77 -3.19
CA ASP A 42 13.04 -5.85 -2.20
C ASP A 42 12.33 -7.09 -2.76
N LYS A 43 13.12 -8.05 -3.20
CA LYS A 43 12.59 -9.25 -3.84
C LYS A 43 11.79 -10.15 -2.89
N GLU A 44 11.90 -9.94 -1.59
CA GLU A 44 11.13 -10.71 -0.63
C GLU A 44 9.70 -10.23 -0.53
N ILE A 45 9.43 -8.99 -0.94
CA ILE A 45 8.07 -8.47 -0.93
C ILE A 45 7.30 -9.06 -2.11
N GLY A 46 6.34 -9.90 -1.79
CA GLY A 46 5.49 -10.53 -2.80
C GLY A 46 4.12 -9.89 -2.95
N ILE A 47 3.70 -9.15 -1.93
CA ILE A 47 2.42 -8.44 -1.95
C ILE A 47 2.63 -7.02 -1.46
N LEU A 48 2.15 -6.07 -2.24
CA LEU A 48 2.19 -4.65 -1.91
C LEU A 48 0.76 -4.17 -1.69
N LEU A 49 0.44 -3.82 -0.45
CA LEU A 49 -0.87 -3.28 -0.11
C LEU A 49 -0.82 -1.76 -0.25
N LEU A 50 -1.76 -1.20 -0.98
CA LEU A 50 -1.88 0.26 -1.14
C LEU A 50 -3.28 0.69 -0.74
N THR A 51 -3.39 1.79 0.00
CA THR A 51 -4.73 2.32 0.26
C THR A 51 -5.35 2.77 -1.06
N GLU A 52 -6.64 2.55 -1.21
CA GLU A 52 -7.32 2.81 -2.48
C GLU A 52 -7.27 4.28 -2.91
N LYS A 53 -7.00 5.18 -1.96
CA LYS A 53 -6.81 6.59 -2.28
C LYS A 53 -5.74 6.79 -3.35
N PHE A 54 -4.64 6.05 -3.27
CA PHE A 54 -3.56 6.18 -4.24
C PHE A 54 -3.98 5.73 -5.63
N GLY A 55 -4.82 4.71 -5.70
CA GLY A 55 -5.36 4.26 -6.98
C GLY A 55 -6.28 5.29 -7.62
N ARG A 56 -7.01 6.05 -6.78
CA ARG A 56 -7.87 7.12 -7.30
C ARG A 56 -7.09 8.36 -7.71
N GLU A 57 -6.09 8.74 -6.91
CA GLU A 57 -5.34 9.98 -7.14
C GLU A 57 -4.21 9.83 -8.15
N TYR A 58 -3.60 8.67 -8.20
CA TYR A 58 -2.44 8.43 -9.07
C TYR A 58 -2.61 7.15 -9.89
N PRO A 59 -3.72 7.05 -10.66
CA PRO A 59 -4.02 5.82 -11.36
C PRO A 59 -2.96 5.44 -12.40
N GLU A 60 -2.35 6.43 -13.04
CA GLU A 60 -1.34 6.14 -14.04
C GLU A 60 -0.10 5.50 -13.44
N LEU A 61 0.35 6.00 -12.28
CA LEU A 61 1.50 5.45 -11.60
C LEU A 61 1.24 4.00 -11.17
N ILE A 62 0.09 3.76 -10.56
CA ILE A 62 -0.25 2.43 -10.07
C ILE A 62 -0.42 1.45 -11.23
N ASN A 63 -1.11 1.86 -12.28
CA ASN A 63 -1.31 1.00 -13.44
C ASN A 63 0.00 0.66 -14.13
N LYS A 64 0.92 1.62 -14.22
CA LYS A 64 2.23 1.38 -14.81
C LYS A 64 2.99 0.31 -14.04
N VAL A 65 2.97 0.40 -12.70
CA VAL A 65 3.64 -0.59 -11.88
C VAL A 65 3.02 -1.97 -12.08
N LYS A 66 1.69 -2.05 -12.15
CA LYS A 66 1.00 -3.33 -12.38
C LYS A 66 1.37 -3.95 -13.73
N LEU A 67 1.53 -3.12 -14.74
CA LEU A 67 1.84 -3.60 -16.09
C LEU A 67 3.31 -4.00 -16.24
N ASP A 68 4.21 -3.25 -15.62
CA ASP A 68 5.65 -3.45 -15.78
C ASP A 68 6.20 -4.58 -14.90
N HIS A 69 5.49 -4.95 -13.85
CA HIS A 69 6.00 -5.90 -12.88
C HIS A 69 4.96 -6.97 -12.54
N LYS A 70 5.37 -8.23 -12.59
CA LYS A 70 4.50 -9.33 -12.16
C LYS A 70 4.43 -9.40 -10.65
N LEU A 71 5.53 -9.13 -9.98
CA LEU A 71 5.64 -9.10 -8.53
C LEU A 71 6.27 -7.79 -8.10
N PRO A 72 5.87 -7.24 -6.98
CA PRO A 72 4.84 -7.74 -6.05
C PRO A 72 3.43 -7.62 -6.62
N LEU A 73 2.54 -8.45 -6.13
CA LEU A 73 1.11 -8.34 -6.44
C LEU A 73 0.58 -7.12 -5.71
N ILE A 74 -0.09 -6.23 -6.43
CA ILE A 74 -0.62 -5.01 -5.83
C ILE A 74 -2.09 -5.22 -5.48
N ILE A 75 -2.41 -5.02 -4.21
CA ILE A 75 -3.78 -5.15 -3.70
C ILE A 75 -4.15 -3.83 -3.04
N GLU A 76 -5.29 -3.27 -3.43
CA GLU A 76 -5.79 -2.05 -2.84
C GLU A 76 -6.61 -2.37 -1.60
N VAL A 77 -6.38 -1.61 -0.53
CA VAL A 77 -7.14 -1.75 0.70
C VAL A 77 -7.99 -0.50 0.90
N PRO A 78 -9.17 -0.62 1.52
CA PRO A 78 -10.07 0.51 1.67
C PRO A 78 -9.48 1.65 2.47
N ASP A 79 -9.88 2.89 2.13
CA ASP A 79 -9.57 4.05 2.93
C ASP A 79 -10.30 3.96 4.25
N ARG A 80 -9.63 4.42 5.29
CA ARG A 80 -10.13 4.27 6.65
C ARG A 80 -10.52 5.60 7.26
N HIS A 81 -11.27 6.39 6.52
CA HIS A 81 -11.74 7.68 7.01
C HIS A 81 -13.09 7.54 7.69
N GLY A 82 -13.21 8.10 8.88
CA GLY A 82 -14.46 8.10 9.61
C GLY A 82 -14.87 6.73 10.09
N THR A 83 -15.91 6.18 9.53
CA THR A 83 -16.55 4.96 10.01
C THR A 83 -15.85 3.69 9.57
N GLY A 84 -14.66 3.80 9.07
CA GLY A 84 -13.99 2.67 8.46
C GLY A 84 -13.66 1.48 9.34
N LEU A 85 -13.81 1.62 10.65
CA LEU A 85 -13.41 0.54 11.57
C LEU A 85 -14.10 -0.78 11.30
N SER A 86 -15.37 -0.73 10.91
CA SER A 86 -16.11 -1.95 10.63
C SER A 86 -15.54 -2.73 9.46
N LEU A 87 -14.78 -2.09 8.61
CA LEU A 87 -14.21 -2.74 7.44
C LEU A 87 -12.99 -3.58 7.78
N ILE A 88 -12.46 -3.44 8.97
CA ILE A 88 -11.29 -4.20 9.40
C ILE A 88 -11.65 -5.63 9.76
N HIS A 89 -12.90 -5.87 10.00
CA HIS A 89 -13.35 -7.16 10.50
C HIS A 89 -13.52 -8.23 9.44
N ILE A 90 -13.01 -7.99 8.32
CA ILE A 90 -13.09 -8.96 7.24
C ILE A 90 -12.22 -10.16 7.53
#